data_88e3c358c4bded6a24ae50346883cd6c
#
_entry.id   88e3c358c4bded6a24ae50346883cd6c
#
_cell.length_a   1.000
_cell.length_b   1.000
_cell.length_c   1.000
_cell.angle_alpha   90.00
_cell.angle_beta   90.00
_cell.angle_gamma   90.00
#
_symmetry.space_group_name_H-M   'P 1'
#
loop_
_entity.id
_entity.type
_entity.pdbx_description
1 polymer ?
#
loop_
_entity_poly.entity_id
_entity_poly.type
_entity_poly.pdbx_seq_one_letter_code
_entity_poly.pdbx_strand_id
1 'polypeptide(L)'
;MKVLADTSVWSLALRRNLPSPHPKVEKLRSWIESGEEVFLLGVIFTELLQGFREKKDFDRVHKALEPFPLLDLTRHDYRFAAEIRNLCLTKGIQTSTIDVLIAAAAIEHEIPLLTTDNDFDRIASVVPLELI
;
A
#
# COMPACT_ATOMS: atom_id res chain seq x y z
N MET A 1 -5.30 14.03 -7.90
CA MET A 1 -5.62 13.28 -6.66
C MET A 1 -4.41 12.45 -6.27
N LYS A 2 -4.14 12.35 -4.99
CA LYS A 2 -3.07 11.49 -4.48
C LYS A 2 -3.67 10.17 -4.04
N VAL A 3 -3.03 9.06 -4.37
CA VAL A 3 -3.51 7.73 -4.02
C VAL A 3 -2.36 6.85 -3.56
N LEU A 4 -2.68 5.91 -2.69
CA LEU A 4 -1.74 4.93 -2.18
C LEU A 4 -2.34 3.54 -2.43
N ALA A 5 -1.61 2.69 -3.11
CA ALA A 5 -1.99 1.29 -3.30
C ALA A 5 -1.05 0.42 -2.47
N ASP A 6 -1.62 -0.56 -1.75
CA ASP A 6 -0.80 -1.46 -0.96
C ASP A 6 -0.19 -2.59 -1.80
N THR A 7 0.62 -3.41 -1.14
CA THR A 7 1.31 -4.52 -1.76
C THR A 7 0.36 -5.49 -2.48
N SER A 8 -0.85 -5.70 -1.95
CA SER A 8 -1.81 -6.66 -2.53
C SER A 8 -2.24 -6.28 -3.93
N VAL A 9 -2.47 -4.99 -4.18
CA VAL A 9 -2.88 -4.49 -5.51
C VAL A 9 -1.69 -4.50 -6.46
N TRP A 10 -0.54 -3.98 -6.01
CA TRP A 10 0.67 -3.96 -6.82
C TRP A 10 1.12 -5.36 -7.23
N SER A 11 1.05 -6.32 -6.31
CA SER A 11 1.45 -7.71 -6.58
C SER A 11 0.62 -8.30 -7.72
N LEU A 12 -0.67 -8.02 -7.76
CA LEU A 12 -1.55 -8.46 -8.85
C LEU A 12 -1.20 -7.74 -10.16
N ALA A 13 -0.93 -6.43 -10.08
CA ALA A 13 -0.64 -5.62 -11.25
C ALA A 13 0.70 -5.98 -11.91
N LEU A 14 1.68 -6.42 -11.12
CA LEU A 14 3.03 -6.70 -11.58
C LEU A 14 3.25 -8.16 -12.00
N ARG A 15 2.24 -9.01 -11.91
CA ARG A 15 2.35 -10.40 -12.37
C ARG A 15 2.73 -10.46 -13.84
N ARG A 16 3.64 -11.41 -14.15
CA ARG A 16 4.20 -11.58 -15.48
C ARG A 16 3.17 -12.05 -16.50
N ASN A 17 2.20 -12.84 -16.08
CA ASN A 17 1.23 -13.48 -16.95
C ASN A 17 -0.09 -12.72 -16.91
N LEU A 18 -0.39 -12.00 -17.98
CA LEU A 18 -1.67 -11.34 -18.25
C LEU A 18 -2.07 -10.28 -17.21
N PRO A 19 -2.68 -9.18 -17.64
CA PRO A 19 -3.25 -8.22 -16.71
C PRO A 19 -4.30 -8.92 -15.84
N SER A 20 -4.20 -8.73 -14.52
CA SER A 20 -5.19 -9.26 -13.61
C SER A 20 -6.56 -8.64 -13.95
N PRO A 21 -7.64 -9.46 -13.99
CA PRO A 21 -8.99 -8.92 -14.21
C PRO A 21 -9.58 -8.25 -12.96
N HIS A 22 -8.84 -8.20 -11.87
CA HIS A 22 -9.36 -7.65 -10.61
C HIS A 22 -9.70 -6.16 -10.77
N PRO A 23 -10.93 -5.72 -10.36
CA PRO A 23 -11.36 -4.33 -10.52
C PRO A 23 -10.41 -3.30 -9.89
N LYS A 24 -9.75 -3.63 -8.80
CA LYS A 24 -8.81 -2.70 -8.14
C LYS A 24 -7.52 -2.54 -8.90
N VAL A 25 -7.09 -3.56 -9.64
CA VAL A 25 -5.94 -3.45 -10.55
C VAL A 25 -6.29 -2.54 -11.73
N GLU A 26 -7.49 -2.69 -12.27
CA GLU A 26 -7.99 -1.80 -13.33
C GLU A 26 -8.08 -0.36 -12.84
N LYS A 27 -8.51 -0.16 -11.61
CA LYS A 27 -8.58 1.17 -11.01
C LYS A 27 -7.18 1.78 -10.87
N LEU A 28 -6.20 1.02 -10.41
CA LEU A 28 -4.81 1.47 -10.34
C LEU A 28 -4.29 1.87 -11.71
N ARG A 29 -4.53 1.04 -12.72
CA ARG A 29 -4.13 1.31 -14.10
C ARG A 29 -4.75 2.60 -14.61
N SER A 30 -6.05 2.77 -14.38
CA SER A 30 -6.78 3.97 -14.77
C SER A 30 -6.19 5.24 -14.15
N TRP A 31 -5.81 5.18 -12.87
CA TRP A 31 -5.18 6.31 -12.19
C TRP A 31 -3.82 6.65 -12.79
N ILE A 32 -3.02 5.63 -13.08
CA ILE A 32 -1.70 5.84 -13.71
C ILE A 32 -1.87 6.49 -15.08
N GLU A 33 -2.79 5.98 -15.88
CA GLU A 33 -3.05 6.49 -17.23
C GLU A 33 -3.59 7.92 -17.24
N SER A 34 -4.41 8.27 -16.24
CA SER A 34 -4.97 9.62 -16.14
C SER A 34 -4.07 10.63 -15.43
N GLY A 35 -2.87 10.22 -15.04
CA GLY A 35 -1.87 11.11 -14.45
C GLY A 35 -2.10 11.42 -12.97
N GLU A 36 -2.85 10.60 -12.25
CA GLU A 36 -2.99 10.75 -10.81
C GLU A 36 -1.67 10.48 -10.10
N GLU A 37 -1.47 11.10 -8.94
CA GLU A 37 -0.26 10.91 -8.14
C GLU A 37 -0.35 9.62 -7.35
N VAL A 38 0.29 8.57 -7.85
CA VAL A 38 0.34 7.26 -7.18
C VAL A 38 1.64 7.16 -6.40
N PHE A 39 1.52 6.97 -5.09
CA PHE A 39 2.66 6.87 -4.19
C PHE A 39 2.92 5.44 -3.76
N LEU A 40 4.18 5.19 -3.40
CA LEU A 40 4.61 3.98 -2.71
C LEU A 40 5.12 4.37 -1.33
N LEU A 41 5.10 3.42 -0.40
CA LEU A 41 5.89 3.50 0.82
C LEU A 41 7.14 2.64 0.65
N GLY A 42 8.22 2.99 1.34
CA GLY A 42 9.43 2.19 1.33
C GLY A 42 9.18 0.73 1.70
N VAL A 43 8.30 0.48 2.68
CA VAL A 43 7.95 -0.90 3.10
C VAL A 43 7.22 -1.65 1.99
N ILE A 44 6.35 -0.99 1.23
CA ILE A 44 5.66 -1.60 0.09
C ILE A 44 6.65 -1.91 -1.02
N PHE A 45 7.52 -0.97 -1.33
CA PHE A 45 8.59 -1.14 -2.32
C PHE A 45 9.46 -2.36 -1.98
N THR A 46 9.86 -2.49 -0.72
CA THR A 46 10.65 -3.63 -0.26
C THR A 46 9.89 -4.94 -0.39
N GLU A 47 8.63 -4.98 0.06
CA GLU A 47 7.80 -6.18 -0.04
C GLU A 47 7.62 -6.65 -1.47
N LEU A 48 7.41 -5.72 -2.39
CA LEU A 48 7.23 -6.05 -3.80
C LEU A 48 8.50 -6.64 -4.40
N LEU A 49 9.64 -6.01 -4.16
CA LEU A 49 10.91 -6.48 -4.72
C LEU A 49 11.34 -7.83 -4.14
N GLN A 50 11.18 -8.05 -2.84
CA GLN A 50 11.58 -9.31 -2.22
C GLN A 50 10.70 -10.49 -2.66
N GLY A 51 9.54 -10.23 -3.27
CA GLY A 51 8.70 -11.26 -3.85
C GLY A 51 9.23 -11.84 -5.15
N PHE A 52 10.24 -11.22 -5.76
CA PHE A 52 10.81 -11.64 -7.05
C PHE A 52 12.27 -12.06 -6.85
N ARG A 53 12.49 -13.37 -6.70
CA ARG A 53 13.82 -13.94 -6.40
C ARG A 53 14.77 -13.92 -7.58
N GLU A 54 14.25 -14.16 -8.79
CA GLU A 54 15.06 -14.14 -9.99
C GLU A 54 15.45 -12.71 -10.36
N LYS A 55 16.73 -12.51 -10.63
CA LYS A 55 17.27 -11.19 -10.95
C LYS A 55 16.51 -10.51 -12.10
N LYS A 56 16.14 -11.26 -13.12
CA LYS A 56 15.40 -10.74 -14.28
C LYS A 56 14.06 -10.13 -13.87
N ASP A 57 13.30 -10.84 -13.03
CA ASP A 57 12.01 -10.35 -12.55
C ASP A 57 12.17 -9.20 -11.55
N PHE A 58 13.17 -9.31 -10.67
CA PHE A 58 13.51 -8.25 -9.72
C PHE A 58 13.81 -6.94 -10.46
N ASP A 59 14.69 -6.99 -11.46
CA ASP A 59 15.08 -5.80 -12.24
C ASP A 59 13.89 -5.24 -13.03
N ARG A 60 13.05 -6.10 -13.57
CA ARG A 60 11.83 -5.68 -14.30
C ARG A 60 10.89 -4.92 -13.39
N VAL A 61 10.63 -5.45 -12.20
CA VAL A 61 9.73 -4.83 -11.23
C VAL A 61 10.32 -3.54 -10.69
N HIS A 62 11.62 -3.53 -10.37
CA HIS A 62 12.31 -2.33 -9.92
C HIS A 62 12.17 -1.21 -10.94
N LYS A 63 12.41 -1.51 -12.21
CA LYS A 63 12.27 -0.54 -13.29
C LYS A 63 10.82 -0.04 -13.43
N ALA A 64 9.86 -0.94 -13.30
CA ALA A 64 8.43 -0.57 -13.41
C ALA A 64 8.00 0.37 -12.28
N LEU A 65 8.63 0.28 -11.11
CA LEU A 65 8.29 1.09 -9.94
C LEU A 65 9.04 2.45 -9.89
N GLU A 66 10.08 2.64 -10.70
CA GLU A 66 10.87 3.87 -10.71
C GLU A 66 10.05 5.16 -10.86
N PRO A 67 9.01 5.23 -11.71
CA PRO A 67 8.24 6.45 -11.89
C PRO A 67 7.43 6.88 -10.66
N PHE A 68 7.22 5.99 -9.70
CA PHE A 68 6.34 6.24 -8.55
C PHE A 68 7.15 6.72 -7.35
N PRO A 69 6.86 7.92 -6.82
CA PRO A 69 7.62 8.45 -5.69
C PRO A 69 7.33 7.68 -4.40
N LEU A 70 8.34 7.58 -3.57
CA LEU A 70 8.19 7.04 -2.22
C LEU A 70 7.71 8.17 -1.30
N LEU A 71 6.68 7.89 -0.53
CA LEU A 71 6.21 8.81 0.49
C LEU A 71 7.10 8.67 1.73
N ASP A 72 7.72 9.77 2.14
CA ASP A 72 8.61 9.77 3.31
C ASP A 72 7.79 9.74 4.61
N LEU A 73 8.16 8.81 5.51
CA LEU A 73 7.56 8.74 6.83
C LEU A 73 8.41 9.50 7.85
N THR A 74 7.74 10.28 8.68
CA THR A 74 8.37 11.04 9.75
C THR A 74 8.34 10.25 11.06
N ARG A 75 9.06 10.74 12.08
CA ARG A 75 8.97 10.19 13.44
C ARG A 75 7.52 10.15 13.91
N HIS A 76 6.73 11.16 13.60
CA HIS A 76 5.31 11.24 13.97
C HIS A 76 4.51 10.11 13.33
N ASP A 77 4.76 9.82 12.05
CA ASP A 77 4.07 8.74 11.33
C ASP A 77 4.36 7.38 11.97
N TYR A 78 5.61 7.12 12.32
CA TYR A 78 6.00 5.87 12.99
C TYR A 78 5.34 5.74 14.36
N ARG A 79 5.31 6.81 15.12
CA ARG A 79 4.65 6.83 16.42
C ARG A 79 3.16 6.56 16.28
N PHE A 80 2.51 7.20 15.32
CA PHE A 80 1.08 7.01 15.07
C PHE A 80 0.77 5.57 14.68
N ALA A 81 1.63 4.94 13.87
CA ALA A 81 1.47 3.52 13.54
C ALA A 81 1.44 2.64 14.79
N ALA A 82 2.32 2.91 15.76
CA ALA A 82 2.32 2.19 17.03
C ALA A 82 1.03 2.43 17.83
N GLU A 83 0.52 3.67 17.83
CA GLU A 83 -0.74 4.00 18.47
C GLU A 83 -1.92 3.26 17.83
N ILE A 84 -1.95 3.17 16.50
CA ILE A 84 -2.97 2.41 15.76
C ILE A 84 -2.95 0.95 16.19
N ARG A 85 -1.76 0.33 16.23
CA ARG A 85 -1.63 -1.05 16.66
C ARG A 85 -2.21 -1.26 18.06
N ASN A 86 -1.86 -0.38 18.99
CA ASN A 86 -2.32 -0.48 20.38
C ASN A 86 -3.84 -0.30 20.50
N LEU A 87 -4.41 0.63 19.75
CA LEU A 87 -5.87 0.82 19.68
C LEU A 87 -6.57 -0.43 19.13
N CYS A 88 -6.04 -1.00 18.07
CA CYS A 88 -6.59 -2.22 17.46
C CYS A 88 -6.56 -3.37 18.47
N LEU A 89 -5.47 -3.52 19.22
CA LEU A 89 -5.36 -4.56 20.24
C LEU A 89 -6.44 -4.42 21.32
N THR A 90 -6.80 -3.19 21.73
CA THR A 90 -7.89 -2.99 22.72
C THR A 90 -9.23 -3.46 22.18
N LYS A 91 -9.38 -3.59 20.87
CA LYS A 91 -10.61 -4.09 20.22
C LYS A 91 -10.48 -5.55 19.81
N GLY A 92 -9.42 -6.23 20.24
CA GLY A 92 -9.17 -7.63 19.88
C GLY A 92 -8.69 -7.83 18.45
N ILE A 93 -8.21 -6.77 17.79
CA ILE A 93 -7.74 -6.82 16.42
C ILE A 93 -6.22 -6.87 16.41
N GLN A 94 -5.66 -7.95 15.84
CA GLN A 94 -4.22 -8.05 15.61
C GLN A 94 -3.87 -7.46 14.26
N THR A 95 -2.76 -6.72 14.21
CA THR A 95 -2.27 -6.06 13.00
C THR A 95 -0.79 -6.34 12.82
N SER A 96 -0.31 -6.31 11.59
CA SER A 96 1.12 -6.36 11.32
C SER A 96 1.72 -4.95 11.43
N THR A 97 3.02 -4.87 11.69
CA THR A 97 3.74 -3.59 11.72
C THR A 97 3.63 -2.87 10.37
N ILE A 98 3.75 -3.62 9.28
CA ILE A 98 3.67 -3.04 7.94
C ILE A 98 2.28 -2.44 7.68
N ASP A 99 1.22 -3.14 8.04
CA ASP A 99 -0.15 -2.66 7.81
C ASP A 99 -0.45 -1.39 8.59
N VAL A 100 0.02 -1.28 9.85
CA VAL A 100 -0.21 -0.05 10.62
C VAL A 100 0.66 1.10 10.11
N LEU A 101 1.82 0.84 9.55
CA LEU A 101 2.63 1.88 8.89
C LEU A 101 1.91 2.41 7.65
N ILE A 102 1.34 1.53 6.84
CA ILE A 102 0.56 1.91 5.67
C ILE A 102 -0.66 2.74 6.09
N ALA A 103 -1.41 2.27 7.09
CA ALA A 103 -2.58 2.97 7.60
C ALA A 103 -2.23 4.35 8.16
N ALA A 104 -1.17 4.45 8.96
CA ALA A 104 -0.71 5.71 9.51
C ALA A 104 -0.34 6.72 8.42
N ALA A 105 0.39 6.27 7.41
CA ALA A 105 0.78 7.12 6.29
C ALA A 105 -0.44 7.64 5.52
N ALA A 106 -1.39 6.75 5.22
CA ALA A 106 -2.60 7.11 4.50
C ALA A 106 -3.43 8.15 5.28
N ILE A 107 -3.59 7.95 6.58
CA ILE A 107 -4.37 8.86 7.43
C ILE A 107 -3.67 10.22 7.57
N GLU A 108 -2.39 10.23 7.93
CA GLU A 108 -1.64 11.47 8.18
C GLU A 108 -1.50 12.33 6.92
N HIS A 109 -1.37 11.71 5.77
CA HIS A 109 -1.24 12.42 4.51
C HIS A 109 -2.58 12.62 3.79
N GLU A 110 -3.67 12.20 4.42
CA GLU A 110 -5.03 12.32 3.88
C GLU A 110 -5.14 11.72 2.47
N ILE A 111 -4.57 10.53 2.30
CA ILE A 111 -4.54 9.81 1.04
C ILE A 111 -5.39 8.54 1.16
N PRO A 112 -6.35 8.31 0.25
CA PRO A 112 -7.12 7.06 0.27
C PRO A 112 -6.24 5.86 -0.08
N LEU A 113 -6.54 4.71 0.53
CA LEU A 113 -5.81 3.47 0.34
C LEU A 113 -6.59 2.52 -0.56
N LEU A 114 -5.96 2.08 -1.63
CA LEU A 114 -6.47 1.03 -2.50
C LEU A 114 -5.86 -0.31 -2.07
N THR A 115 -6.71 -1.24 -1.68
CA THR A 115 -6.26 -2.56 -1.19
C THR A 115 -7.25 -3.65 -1.52
N THR A 116 -6.77 -4.88 -1.69
CA THR A 116 -7.59 -6.09 -1.75
C THR A 116 -7.56 -6.86 -0.45
N ASP A 117 -6.80 -6.38 0.55
CA ASP A 117 -6.61 -7.08 1.83
C ASP A 117 -7.67 -6.63 2.83
N ASN A 118 -8.49 -7.59 3.26
CA ASN A 118 -9.56 -7.35 4.22
C ASN A 118 -9.07 -6.95 5.61
N ASP A 119 -7.79 -7.14 5.92
CA ASP A 119 -7.24 -6.71 7.21
C ASP A 119 -7.35 -5.20 7.40
N PHE A 120 -7.31 -4.44 6.31
CA PHE A 120 -7.48 -3.00 6.38
C PHE A 120 -8.91 -2.57 6.72
N ASP A 121 -9.92 -3.39 6.41
CA ASP A 121 -11.30 -3.12 6.85
C ASP A 121 -11.39 -3.10 8.37
N ARG A 122 -10.67 -4.00 9.04
CA ARG A 122 -10.64 -4.05 10.51
C ARG A 122 -9.96 -2.81 11.08
N ILE A 123 -8.85 -2.39 10.49
CA ILE A 123 -8.16 -1.16 10.91
C ILE A 123 -9.08 0.05 10.70
N ALA A 124 -9.76 0.12 9.57
CA ALA A 124 -10.68 1.20 9.24
C ALA A 124 -11.88 1.28 10.19
N SER A 125 -12.23 0.18 10.86
CA SER A 125 -13.29 0.18 11.88
C SER A 125 -12.86 0.88 13.18
N VAL A 126 -11.57 1.10 13.38
CA VAL A 126 -11.01 1.68 14.63
C VAL A 126 -10.48 3.09 14.41
N VAL A 127 -9.88 3.37 13.26
CA VAL A 127 -9.28 4.66 12.93
C VAL A 127 -9.80 5.17 11.58
N PRO A 128 -9.71 6.49 11.30
CA PRO A 128 -10.31 7.09 10.10
C PRO A 128 -9.49 6.82 8.84
N LEU A 129 -9.30 5.55 8.51
CA LEU A 129 -8.65 5.12 7.28
C LEU A 129 -9.68 5.10 6.14
N GLU A 130 -9.42 5.85 5.07
CA GLU A 130 -10.27 5.85 3.89
C GLU A 130 -9.83 4.74 2.94
N LEU A 131 -10.74 3.80 2.67
CA LEU A 131 -10.51 2.70 1.73
C LEU A 131 -11.26 2.93 0.44
N ILE A 132 -10.66 2.51 -0.65
CA ILE A 132 -11.26 2.57 -1.98
C ILE A 132 -11.40 1.17 -2.55
#